data_fdd0aec925024a28d2d6608bf648a404
#
_entry.id   fdd0aec925024a28d2d6608bf648a404
#
_cell.length_a   1.000
_cell.length_b   1.000
_cell.length_c   1.000
_cell.angle_alpha   90.00
_cell.angle_beta   90.00
_cell.angle_gamma   90.00
#
_symmetry.space_group_name_H-M   'P 1'
#
loop_
_entity.id
_entity.type
_entity.pdbx_description
1 polymer ?
#
loop_
_entity_poly.entity_id
_entity_poly.type
_entity_poly.pdbx_seq_one_letter_code
_entity_poly.pdbx_strand_id
1 'polypeptide(L)'
;VKQLRKAILWITILCMVLCLSGCSARRSGENNETSSQNEVTINKEITADTKVVDVINDEDFQGFGQYLFPVEDGMPDENMTLDNIDSLLPYHSHINVNTTIDVIRSMKNEVENGETIFYDIYTDEEKEEDPSKEDTGLFFFRGKENAPFAVVNAGGGFSYVDSIHESFPHALELSRQGYNAFALQYRTGGEQEACEDLAAAISYIFEHADELGVSTENYSLWGGSAGARMAANLGSYGPQRY
;
A
#
# COMPACT_ATOMS: atom_id res chain seq x y z
N VAL A 1 35.79 -24.17 11.73
CA VAL A 1 34.73 -23.54 12.54
C VAL A 1 35.26 -23.02 13.88
N LYS A 2 36.12 -23.72 14.62
CA LYS A 2 36.73 -23.24 15.89
C LYS A 2 37.74 -22.10 15.73
N GLN A 3 38.45 -22.06 14.61
CA GLN A 3 39.42 -20.99 14.32
C GLN A 3 38.73 -19.65 13.94
N LEU A 4 37.63 -19.73 13.24
CA LEU A 4 36.87 -18.53 12.82
C LEU A 4 36.20 -17.80 14.01
N ARG A 5 35.73 -18.56 15.02
CA ARG A 5 35.13 -17.96 16.24
C ARG A 5 36.15 -17.23 17.12
N LYS A 6 37.43 -17.63 17.10
CA LYS A 6 38.51 -16.95 17.85
C LYS A 6 38.93 -15.63 17.18
N ALA A 7 38.90 -15.55 15.84
CA ALA A 7 39.21 -14.32 15.12
C ALA A 7 38.14 -13.21 15.32
N ILE A 8 36.86 -13.58 15.36
CA ILE A 8 35.75 -12.64 15.60
C ILE A 8 35.80 -12.06 17.02
N LEU A 9 36.19 -12.89 18.02
CA LEU A 9 36.26 -12.45 19.42
C LEU A 9 37.39 -11.43 19.66
N TRP A 10 38.49 -11.51 18.90
CA TRP A 10 39.63 -10.57 19.03
C TRP A 10 39.37 -9.23 18.36
N ILE A 11 38.55 -9.17 17.29
CA ILE A 11 38.18 -7.94 16.60
C ILE A 11 37.22 -7.09 17.45
N THR A 12 36.30 -7.70 18.19
CA THR A 12 35.38 -6.99 19.09
C THR A 12 36.07 -6.42 20.34
N ILE A 13 37.15 -7.02 20.82
CA ILE A 13 37.93 -6.51 21.97
C ILE A 13 38.83 -5.36 21.56
N LEU A 14 39.33 -5.32 20.33
CA LEU A 14 40.22 -4.24 19.84
C LEU A 14 39.47 -2.92 19.58
N CYS A 15 38.17 -2.96 19.26
CA CYS A 15 37.35 -1.75 19.09
C CYS A 15 36.94 -1.08 20.42
N MET A 16 37.03 -1.74 21.56
CA MET A 16 36.65 -1.16 22.87
C MET A 16 37.78 -0.42 23.59
N VAL A 17 39.04 -0.52 23.12
CA VAL A 17 40.20 0.09 23.81
C VAL A 17 40.61 1.45 23.24
N LEU A 18 40.00 1.90 22.14
CA LEU A 18 40.36 3.16 21.45
C LEU A 18 39.53 4.39 21.83
N CYS A 19 38.63 4.30 22.83
CA CYS A 19 37.72 5.40 23.21
C CYS A 19 38.07 6.11 24.55
N LEU A 20 39.25 5.91 25.11
CA LEU A 20 39.65 6.57 26.35
C LEU A 20 41.04 7.22 26.25
N SER A 21 41.16 8.35 25.59
CA SER A 21 42.25 9.32 25.85
C SER A 21 42.05 10.61 25.08
N GLY A 22 41.75 11.68 25.76
CA GLY A 22 41.80 13.02 25.15
C GLY A 22 41.02 14.08 25.91
N CYS A 23 41.49 14.40 27.12
CA CYS A 23 41.05 15.61 27.83
C CYS A 23 41.89 16.81 27.48
N SER A 24 41.23 17.95 27.26
CA SER A 24 41.62 19.33 27.59
C SER A 24 42.60 20.07 26.67
N ALA A 25 42.06 21.04 25.96
CA ALA A 25 42.62 22.41 25.92
C ALA A 25 41.59 23.40 25.37
N ARG A 26 41.31 24.39 26.22
CA ARG A 26 40.46 25.55 25.99
C ARG A 26 41.16 26.56 25.06
N ARG A 27 40.51 26.99 23.97
CA ARG A 27 40.73 28.32 23.39
C ARG A 27 39.46 28.81 22.67
N SER A 28 39.12 30.02 23.03
CA SER A 28 38.01 30.85 22.56
C SER A 28 38.13 31.26 21.11
N GLY A 29 36.99 31.37 20.44
CA GLY A 29 36.79 32.31 19.33
C GLY A 29 36.21 31.66 18.05
N GLU A 30 35.07 32.15 17.73
CA GLU A 30 34.35 32.25 16.48
C GLU A 30 33.16 31.30 16.25
N ASN A 31 32.03 31.96 16.29
CA ASN A 31 30.73 31.44 15.89
C ASN A 31 30.77 30.99 14.43
N ASN A 32 30.61 29.71 14.19
CA ASN A 32 30.01 29.18 12.99
C ASN A 32 28.85 28.30 13.41
N GLU A 33 27.66 28.88 13.33
CA GLU A 33 26.41 28.15 13.40
C GLU A 33 26.33 27.22 12.18
N THR A 34 26.81 26.00 12.34
CA THR A 34 26.41 24.92 11.48
C THR A 34 25.06 24.47 11.99
N SER A 35 24.00 25.03 11.42
CA SER A 35 22.66 24.52 11.58
C SER A 35 22.64 23.08 11.06
N SER A 36 22.75 22.11 11.97
CA SER A 36 22.20 20.78 11.69
C SER A 36 20.68 21.00 11.58
N GLN A 37 20.22 21.09 10.37
CA GLN A 37 18.79 20.92 10.08
C GLN A 37 18.45 19.49 10.51
N ASN A 38 17.96 19.34 11.73
CA ASN A 38 17.04 18.27 12.02
C ASN A 38 15.85 18.56 11.11
N GLU A 39 15.72 17.89 10.01
CA GLU A 39 14.45 17.72 9.33
C GLU A 39 13.53 17.03 10.33
N VAL A 40 12.79 17.84 11.06
CA VAL A 40 11.59 17.41 11.74
C VAL A 40 10.67 17.07 10.57
N THR A 41 10.51 15.80 10.26
CA THR A 41 9.46 15.30 9.38
C THR A 41 8.15 15.76 10.02
N ILE A 42 7.64 16.92 9.58
CA ILE A 42 6.32 17.38 9.96
C ILE A 42 5.39 16.44 9.25
N ASN A 43 4.84 15.48 9.97
CA ASN A 43 3.76 14.63 9.48
C ASN A 43 2.62 15.57 9.04
N LYS A 44 2.57 15.85 7.74
CA LYS A 44 1.66 16.84 7.17
C LYS A 44 0.26 16.25 7.21
N GLU A 45 -0.61 16.86 8.00
CA GLU A 45 -2.00 16.42 8.11
C GLU A 45 -2.65 16.38 6.71
N ILE A 46 -3.28 15.26 6.37
CA ILE A 46 -4.03 15.11 5.12
C ILE A 46 -5.31 15.95 5.22
N THR A 47 -5.48 16.90 4.32
CA THR A 47 -6.63 17.82 4.24
C THR A 47 -7.14 17.94 2.81
N ALA A 48 -8.23 18.66 2.60
CA ALA A 48 -8.75 18.95 1.24
C ALA A 48 -7.72 19.66 0.34
N ASP A 49 -6.86 20.50 0.92
CA ASP A 49 -5.79 21.21 0.21
C ASP A 49 -4.52 20.37 -0.03
N THR A 50 -4.49 19.12 0.46
CA THR A 50 -3.35 18.22 0.23
C THR A 50 -3.27 17.88 -1.26
N LYS A 51 -2.10 18.02 -1.84
CA LYS A 51 -1.89 17.68 -3.26
C LYS A 51 -1.90 16.17 -3.46
N VAL A 52 -2.51 15.74 -4.56
CA VAL A 52 -2.54 14.31 -4.93
C VAL A 52 -1.14 13.75 -5.12
N VAL A 53 -0.23 14.51 -5.75
CA VAL A 53 1.17 14.12 -5.92
C VAL A 53 1.93 13.99 -4.59
N ASP A 54 1.59 14.79 -3.57
CA ASP A 54 2.18 14.67 -2.24
C ASP A 54 1.74 13.37 -1.56
N VAL A 55 0.50 12.91 -1.79
CA VAL A 55 0.02 11.61 -1.27
C VAL A 55 0.69 10.45 -1.98
N ILE A 56 0.78 10.49 -3.32
CA ILE A 56 1.41 9.44 -4.12
C ILE A 56 2.88 9.24 -3.72
N ASN A 57 3.59 10.34 -3.43
CA ASN A 57 5.01 10.33 -3.07
C ASN A 57 5.28 10.32 -1.56
N ASP A 58 4.26 10.12 -0.75
CA ASP A 58 4.42 10.03 0.71
C ASP A 58 5.28 8.81 1.08
N GLU A 59 6.20 8.98 2.05
CA GLU A 59 7.11 7.92 2.49
C GLU A 59 6.38 6.69 3.03
N ASP A 60 5.19 6.87 3.62
CA ASP A 60 4.34 5.78 4.11
C ASP A 60 3.74 4.94 2.98
N PHE A 61 3.70 5.46 1.76
CA PHE A 61 3.15 4.79 0.58
C PHE A 61 4.22 4.41 -0.45
N GLN A 62 5.48 4.39 -0.02
CA GLN A 62 6.59 4.03 -0.90
C GLN A 62 6.40 2.63 -1.50
N GLY A 63 6.49 2.55 -2.83
CA GLY A 63 6.34 1.31 -3.61
C GLY A 63 4.93 1.05 -4.13
N PHE A 64 3.89 1.68 -3.56
CA PHE A 64 2.51 1.49 -4.01
C PHE A 64 1.66 2.76 -4.09
N GLY A 65 2.22 3.93 -3.77
CA GLY A 65 1.49 5.20 -3.80
C GLY A 65 0.87 5.52 -5.17
N GLN A 66 1.52 5.10 -6.26
CA GLN A 66 1.01 5.25 -7.62
C GLN A 66 -0.33 4.52 -7.87
N TYR A 67 -0.68 3.51 -7.06
CA TYR A 67 -1.90 2.73 -7.21
C TYR A 67 -3.08 3.29 -6.40
N LEU A 68 -2.86 4.36 -5.62
CA LEU A 68 -3.93 4.96 -4.81
C LEU A 68 -4.97 5.67 -5.66
N PHE A 69 -4.55 6.30 -6.76
CA PHE A 69 -5.39 7.12 -7.61
C PHE A 69 -5.44 6.60 -9.05
N PRO A 70 -6.59 6.73 -9.74
CA PRO A 70 -6.75 6.28 -11.12
C PRO A 70 -6.07 7.25 -12.10
N VAL A 71 -4.78 7.08 -12.34
CA VAL A 71 -4.00 7.90 -13.26
C VAL A 71 -3.78 7.09 -14.55
N GLU A 72 -4.42 7.52 -15.66
CA GLU A 72 -4.35 6.80 -16.94
C GLU A 72 -2.98 6.94 -17.62
N ASP A 73 -2.37 8.13 -17.63
CA ASP A 73 -1.17 8.44 -18.43
C ASP A 73 -0.05 9.13 -17.65
N GLY A 74 0.21 8.70 -16.42
CA GLY A 74 1.29 9.25 -15.61
C GLY A 74 0.81 9.99 -14.36
N MET A 75 1.65 10.89 -13.83
CA MET A 75 1.33 11.63 -12.61
C MET A 75 0.22 12.65 -12.85
N PRO A 76 -0.72 12.85 -11.90
CA PRO A 76 -1.72 13.90 -11.99
C PRO A 76 -1.06 15.29 -12.03
N ASP A 77 -1.85 16.30 -12.40
CA ASP A 77 -1.40 17.70 -12.35
C ASP A 77 -0.79 18.04 -10.99
N GLU A 78 0.40 18.62 -10.98
CA GLU A 78 1.15 18.96 -9.76
C GLU A 78 0.39 19.87 -8.78
N ASN A 79 -0.65 20.56 -9.27
CA ASN A 79 -1.50 21.44 -8.47
C ASN A 79 -2.83 20.82 -8.08
N MET A 80 -3.12 19.60 -8.53
CA MET A 80 -4.34 18.89 -8.15
C MET A 80 -4.34 18.60 -6.66
N THR A 81 -5.42 18.99 -5.99
CA THR A 81 -5.64 18.75 -4.56
C THR A 81 -6.79 17.76 -4.36
N LEU A 82 -6.91 17.21 -3.17
CA LEU A 82 -8.00 16.31 -2.83
C LEU A 82 -9.38 17.00 -2.95
N ASP A 83 -9.44 18.33 -2.84
CA ASP A 83 -10.69 19.10 -3.00
C ASP A 83 -11.24 19.07 -4.43
N ASN A 84 -10.38 18.90 -5.43
CA ASN A 84 -10.77 18.84 -6.83
C ASN A 84 -10.46 17.51 -7.52
N ILE A 85 -10.36 16.46 -6.74
CA ILE A 85 -10.01 15.10 -7.21
C ILE A 85 -11.06 14.51 -8.17
N ASP A 86 -12.31 15.01 -8.13
CA ASP A 86 -13.37 14.65 -9.07
C ASP A 86 -13.01 14.99 -10.53
N SER A 87 -12.04 15.87 -10.73
CA SER A 87 -11.52 16.21 -12.05
C SER A 87 -10.56 15.17 -12.65
N LEU A 88 -10.08 14.19 -11.87
CA LEU A 88 -9.23 13.08 -12.37
C LEU A 88 -9.96 12.27 -13.46
N LEU A 89 -11.24 12.03 -13.26
CA LEU A 89 -12.04 11.19 -14.14
C LEU A 89 -13.36 11.90 -14.46
N PRO A 90 -13.71 12.04 -15.75
CA PRO A 90 -14.88 12.82 -16.18
C PRO A 90 -16.24 12.24 -15.74
N TYR A 91 -16.25 11.00 -15.24
CA TYR A 91 -17.47 10.29 -14.85
C TYR A 91 -17.71 10.29 -13.33
N HIS A 92 -16.79 10.84 -12.53
CA HIS A 92 -16.78 10.75 -11.07
C HIS A 92 -17.12 12.09 -10.40
N SER A 93 -18.17 12.75 -10.87
CA SER A 93 -18.62 14.08 -10.38
C SER A 93 -19.20 14.06 -8.95
N HIS A 94 -19.26 12.92 -8.27
CA HIS A 94 -19.90 12.78 -6.96
C HIS A 94 -18.94 12.21 -5.89
N ILE A 95 -17.64 12.44 -6.05
CA ILE A 95 -16.65 11.98 -5.08
C ILE A 95 -16.80 12.78 -3.79
N ASN A 96 -16.82 12.07 -2.68
CA ASN A 96 -16.83 12.69 -1.37
C ASN A 96 -15.40 12.89 -0.86
N VAL A 97 -14.90 14.11 -0.94
CA VAL A 97 -13.55 14.49 -0.51
C VAL A 97 -13.27 14.06 0.94
N ASN A 98 -14.23 14.17 1.85
CA ASN A 98 -14.03 13.73 3.23
C ASN A 98 -13.83 12.22 3.33
N THR A 99 -14.51 11.43 2.50
CA THR A 99 -14.30 9.97 2.44
C THR A 99 -12.91 9.65 1.91
N THR A 100 -12.45 10.36 0.88
CA THR A 100 -11.08 10.20 0.35
C THR A 100 -10.03 10.52 1.42
N ILE A 101 -10.18 11.64 2.13
CA ILE A 101 -9.29 12.03 3.24
C ILE A 101 -9.29 10.96 4.33
N ASP A 102 -10.45 10.45 4.70
CA ASP A 102 -10.61 9.44 5.74
C ASP A 102 -9.94 8.11 5.38
N VAL A 103 -10.04 7.70 4.11
CA VAL A 103 -9.32 6.53 3.58
C VAL A 103 -7.82 6.71 3.69
N ILE A 104 -7.28 7.82 3.16
CA ILE A 104 -5.84 8.08 3.15
C ILE A 104 -5.29 8.15 4.58
N ARG A 105 -5.97 8.86 5.47
CA ARG A 105 -5.59 8.95 6.90
C ARG A 105 -5.60 7.59 7.58
N SER A 106 -6.59 6.76 7.29
CA SER A 106 -6.67 5.41 7.84
C SER A 106 -5.51 4.55 7.39
N MET A 107 -5.16 4.60 6.10
CA MET A 107 -4.03 3.86 5.53
C MET A 107 -2.70 4.32 6.13
N LYS A 108 -2.47 5.64 6.23
CA LYS A 108 -1.26 6.19 6.87
C LYS A 108 -1.14 5.73 8.32
N ASN A 109 -2.22 5.81 9.07
CA ASN A 109 -2.23 5.41 10.48
C ASN A 109 -1.87 3.92 10.66
N GLU A 110 -2.29 3.03 9.77
CA GLU A 110 -1.89 1.62 9.79
C GLU A 110 -0.38 1.48 9.55
N VAL A 111 0.17 2.17 8.54
CA VAL A 111 1.61 2.13 8.24
C VAL A 111 2.43 2.72 9.40
N GLU A 112 2.03 3.85 9.96
CA GLU A 112 2.66 4.48 11.14
C GLU A 112 2.65 3.56 12.37
N ASN A 113 1.65 2.68 12.50
CA ASN A 113 1.58 1.65 13.54
C ASN A 113 2.43 0.41 13.22
N GLY A 114 3.12 0.38 12.09
CA GLY A 114 4.00 -0.72 11.67
C GLY A 114 3.29 -1.84 10.93
N GLU A 115 2.05 -1.61 10.48
CA GLU A 115 1.28 -2.59 9.74
C GLU A 115 1.60 -2.55 8.24
N THR A 116 1.74 -3.71 7.62
CA THR A 116 1.83 -3.83 6.17
C THR A 116 0.43 -3.72 5.58
N ILE A 117 0.19 -2.76 4.70
CA ILE A 117 -1.12 -2.54 4.07
C ILE A 117 -1.17 -2.87 2.59
N PHE A 118 -0.04 -3.19 1.96
CA PHE A 118 0.04 -3.58 0.56
C PHE A 118 0.87 -4.84 0.40
N TYR A 119 0.39 -5.80 -0.36
CA TYR A 119 0.99 -7.12 -0.56
C TYR A 119 1.10 -7.44 -2.03
N ASP A 120 2.25 -7.90 -2.45
CA ASP A 120 2.44 -8.53 -3.76
C ASP A 120 1.69 -9.86 -3.84
N ILE A 121 1.00 -10.08 -4.95
CA ILE A 121 0.23 -11.34 -5.19
C ILE A 121 0.95 -12.29 -6.13
N TYR A 122 2.03 -11.86 -6.74
CA TYR A 122 2.86 -12.65 -7.63
C TYR A 122 4.29 -12.72 -7.13
N THR A 123 4.96 -13.84 -7.39
CA THR A 123 6.37 -14.04 -7.08
C THR A 123 7.28 -13.25 -8.04
N ASP A 124 8.55 -13.07 -7.64
CA ASP A 124 9.53 -12.40 -8.50
C ASP A 124 9.73 -13.17 -9.82
N GLU A 125 9.69 -14.51 -9.81
CA GLU A 125 9.78 -15.34 -10.99
C GLU A 125 8.61 -15.11 -11.96
N GLU A 126 7.38 -15.00 -11.43
CA GLU A 126 6.19 -14.72 -12.24
C GLU A 126 6.21 -13.33 -12.86
N LYS A 127 6.78 -12.34 -12.15
CA LYS A 127 6.98 -10.98 -12.66
C LYS A 127 8.11 -10.92 -13.70
N GLU A 128 9.17 -11.73 -13.56
CA GLU A 128 10.20 -11.87 -14.59
C GLU A 128 9.65 -12.48 -15.89
N GLU A 129 8.72 -13.44 -15.78
CA GLU A 129 8.05 -14.07 -16.94
C GLU A 129 7.03 -13.13 -17.59
N ASP A 130 6.30 -12.35 -16.80
CA ASP A 130 5.31 -11.37 -17.26
C ASP A 130 5.44 -10.07 -16.46
N PRO A 131 6.23 -9.08 -16.93
CA PRO A 131 6.45 -7.81 -16.23
C PRO A 131 5.18 -6.99 -15.98
N SER A 132 4.07 -7.24 -16.68
CA SER A 132 2.80 -6.56 -16.41
C SER A 132 2.22 -6.90 -15.04
N LYS A 133 2.66 -8.02 -14.44
CA LYS A 133 2.28 -8.42 -13.07
C LYS A 133 2.88 -7.53 -11.97
N GLU A 134 3.88 -6.71 -12.29
CA GLU A 134 4.42 -5.70 -11.35
C GLU A 134 3.38 -4.66 -10.95
N ASP A 135 2.41 -4.39 -11.84
CA ASP A 135 1.35 -3.40 -11.62
C ASP A 135 0.14 -3.96 -10.84
N THR A 136 0.35 -4.98 -10.02
CA THR A 136 -0.70 -5.64 -9.24
C THR A 136 -0.41 -5.64 -7.75
N GLY A 137 -1.43 -5.91 -6.94
CA GLY A 137 -1.27 -6.12 -5.50
C GLY A 137 -2.58 -6.02 -4.72
N LEU A 138 -2.49 -6.29 -3.44
CA LEU A 138 -3.61 -6.24 -2.52
C LEU A 138 -3.40 -5.19 -1.45
N PHE A 139 -4.31 -4.22 -1.37
CA PHE A 139 -4.45 -3.36 -0.21
C PHE A 139 -5.27 -4.05 0.86
N PHE A 140 -4.80 -4.04 2.10
CA PHE A 140 -5.47 -4.68 3.22
C PHE A 140 -6.01 -3.67 4.23
N PHE A 141 -7.31 -3.70 4.44
CA PHE A 141 -8.04 -2.96 5.47
C PHE A 141 -8.42 -3.96 6.57
N ARG A 142 -7.71 -3.91 7.69
CA ARG A 142 -7.86 -4.88 8.77
C ARG A 142 -9.14 -4.68 9.53
N GLY A 143 -9.84 -5.80 9.79
CA GLY A 143 -10.98 -5.89 10.66
C GLY A 143 -10.62 -6.56 12.00
N LYS A 144 -11.44 -7.51 12.43
CA LYS A 144 -11.17 -8.35 13.60
C LYS A 144 -10.32 -9.55 13.19
N GLU A 145 -9.39 -9.92 14.05
CA GLU A 145 -8.61 -11.14 13.89
C GLU A 145 -9.50 -12.36 13.69
N ASN A 146 -9.17 -13.19 12.72
CA ASN A 146 -9.91 -14.38 12.31
C ASN A 146 -11.35 -14.13 11.83
N ALA A 147 -11.71 -12.89 11.49
CA ALA A 147 -12.99 -12.63 10.82
C ALA A 147 -12.93 -13.03 9.33
N PRO A 148 -14.08 -13.36 8.72
CA PRO A 148 -14.16 -13.55 7.28
C PRO A 148 -13.67 -12.35 6.51
N PHE A 149 -13.23 -12.57 5.26
CA PHE A 149 -12.76 -11.49 4.42
C PHE A 149 -13.67 -11.19 3.22
N ALA A 150 -13.52 -9.99 2.70
CA ALA A 150 -14.09 -9.56 1.42
C ALA A 150 -12.97 -9.12 0.49
N VAL A 151 -13.07 -9.41 -0.81
CA VAL A 151 -12.24 -8.78 -1.84
C VAL A 151 -13.10 -7.80 -2.61
N VAL A 152 -12.73 -6.52 -2.56
CA VAL A 152 -13.45 -5.41 -3.18
C VAL A 152 -12.71 -4.95 -4.43
N ASN A 153 -13.36 -5.06 -5.58
CA ASN A 153 -12.78 -4.79 -6.88
C ASN A 153 -13.36 -3.50 -7.44
N ALA A 154 -12.51 -2.50 -7.69
CA ALA A 154 -12.93 -1.25 -8.29
C ALA A 154 -13.31 -1.42 -9.76
N GLY A 155 -14.11 -0.50 -10.28
CA GLY A 155 -14.36 -0.35 -11.71
C GLY A 155 -13.22 0.37 -12.41
N GLY A 156 -13.49 0.83 -13.64
CA GLY A 156 -12.54 1.53 -14.50
C GLY A 156 -12.52 0.99 -15.93
N GLY A 157 -13.50 0.12 -16.28
CA GLY A 157 -13.65 -0.42 -17.64
C GLY A 157 -12.47 -1.28 -18.11
N PHE A 158 -11.64 -1.78 -17.19
CA PHE A 158 -10.36 -2.45 -17.44
C PHE A 158 -9.30 -1.54 -18.11
N SER A 159 -9.50 -0.22 -18.09
CA SER A 159 -8.54 0.77 -18.59
C SER A 159 -7.76 1.44 -17.45
N TYR A 160 -8.34 1.49 -16.28
CA TYR A 160 -7.76 1.96 -15.01
C TYR A 160 -8.42 1.27 -13.83
N VAL A 161 -7.89 1.44 -12.62
CA VAL A 161 -8.45 0.89 -11.38
C VAL A 161 -8.83 2.06 -10.46
N ASP A 162 -10.12 2.28 -10.22
CA ASP A 162 -10.63 3.40 -9.44
C ASP A 162 -10.71 3.08 -7.94
N SER A 163 -9.59 2.69 -7.37
CA SER A 163 -9.53 2.20 -5.99
C SER A 163 -9.97 3.24 -4.97
N ILE A 164 -9.48 4.49 -5.09
CA ILE A 164 -9.74 5.54 -4.11
C ILE A 164 -11.23 5.92 -3.97
N HIS A 165 -12.01 5.75 -5.04
CA HIS A 165 -13.43 6.12 -5.06
C HIS A 165 -14.37 4.93 -4.92
N GLU A 166 -13.98 3.74 -5.41
CA GLU A 166 -14.87 2.60 -5.48
C GLU A 166 -14.51 1.48 -4.49
N SER A 167 -13.25 0.98 -4.45
CA SER A 167 -12.93 -0.15 -3.57
C SER A 167 -12.52 0.26 -2.16
N PHE A 168 -11.66 1.26 -1.99
CA PHE A 168 -11.14 1.65 -0.67
C PHE A 168 -12.21 2.12 0.30
N PRO A 169 -13.20 2.97 -0.08
CA PRO A 169 -14.25 3.37 0.84
C PRO A 169 -15.07 2.19 1.37
N HIS A 170 -15.38 1.22 0.51
CA HIS A 170 -16.11 0.02 0.90
C HIS A 170 -15.27 -0.90 1.78
N ALA A 171 -13.98 -1.11 1.43
CA ALA A 171 -13.07 -1.91 2.23
C ALA A 171 -12.86 -1.32 3.63
N LEU A 172 -12.70 0.00 3.73
CA LEU A 172 -12.59 0.71 5.01
C LEU A 172 -13.86 0.56 5.86
N GLU A 173 -15.04 0.71 5.26
CA GLU A 173 -16.30 0.54 5.98
C GLU A 173 -16.49 -0.90 6.48
N LEU A 174 -16.16 -1.89 5.64
CA LEU A 174 -16.20 -3.31 6.05
C LEU A 174 -15.24 -3.60 7.22
N SER A 175 -14.02 -3.03 7.17
CA SER A 175 -13.05 -3.19 8.26
C SER A 175 -13.57 -2.60 9.59
N ARG A 176 -14.21 -1.44 9.55
CA ARG A 176 -14.85 -0.80 10.72
C ARG A 176 -15.98 -1.62 11.30
N GLN A 177 -16.67 -2.39 10.46
CA GLN A 177 -17.67 -3.35 10.91
C GLN A 177 -17.08 -4.66 11.45
N GLY A 178 -15.78 -4.83 11.33
CA GLY A 178 -15.01 -5.95 11.86
C GLY A 178 -14.78 -7.10 10.90
N TYR A 179 -15.08 -6.91 9.60
CA TYR A 179 -14.65 -7.84 8.54
C TYR A 179 -13.26 -7.47 8.05
N ASN A 180 -12.47 -8.43 7.66
CA ASN A 180 -11.24 -8.15 6.92
C ASN A 180 -11.60 -7.81 5.47
N ALA A 181 -10.98 -6.79 4.90
CA ALA A 181 -11.30 -6.39 3.54
C ALA A 181 -10.02 -6.13 2.74
N PHE A 182 -9.98 -6.64 1.53
CA PHE A 182 -8.91 -6.42 0.59
C PHE A 182 -9.43 -5.64 -0.61
N ALA A 183 -8.65 -4.70 -1.10
CA ALA A 183 -8.93 -4.01 -2.36
C ALA A 183 -7.85 -4.39 -3.37
N LEU A 184 -8.26 -4.92 -4.51
CA LEU A 184 -7.36 -5.43 -5.53
C LEU A 184 -6.93 -4.32 -6.49
N GLN A 185 -5.62 -4.14 -6.63
CA GLN A 185 -5.00 -3.50 -7.77
C GLN A 185 -4.76 -4.58 -8.83
N TYR A 186 -5.44 -4.51 -9.96
CA TYR A 186 -5.39 -5.50 -11.03
C TYR A 186 -4.82 -4.93 -12.31
N ARG A 187 -4.27 -5.79 -13.19
CA ARG A 187 -3.78 -5.39 -14.51
C ARG A 187 -4.91 -4.80 -15.36
N THR A 188 -4.61 -3.69 -15.99
CA THR A 188 -5.48 -3.07 -16.99
C THR A 188 -5.22 -3.70 -18.37
N GLY A 189 -6.15 -3.51 -19.33
CA GLY A 189 -6.02 -4.03 -20.67
C GLY A 189 -7.07 -5.08 -21.05
N GLY A 190 -7.62 -5.85 -20.10
CA GLY A 190 -8.66 -6.82 -20.39
C GLY A 190 -9.33 -7.44 -19.16
N GLU A 191 -10.49 -8.04 -19.44
CA GLU A 191 -11.25 -8.77 -18.42
C GLU A 191 -10.54 -10.07 -17.99
N GLN A 192 -9.82 -10.72 -18.92
CA GLN A 192 -9.16 -11.98 -18.67
C GLN A 192 -8.03 -11.79 -17.64
N GLU A 193 -7.11 -10.86 -17.90
CA GLU A 193 -5.98 -10.54 -17.04
C GLU A 193 -6.45 -10.08 -15.64
N ALA A 194 -7.47 -9.23 -15.60
CA ALA A 194 -8.04 -8.76 -14.35
C ALA A 194 -8.69 -9.90 -13.52
N CYS A 195 -9.33 -10.88 -14.19
CA CYS A 195 -9.87 -12.05 -13.52
C CYS A 195 -8.78 -13.04 -13.06
N GLU A 196 -7.69 -13.16 -13.80
CA GLU A 196 -6.50 -13.92 -13.38
C GLU A 196 -5.90 -13.31 -12.10
N ASP A 197 -5.77 -11.97 -12.05
CA ASP A 197 -5.27 -11.29 -10.88
C ASP A 197 -6.18 -11.45 -9.66
N LEU A 198 -7.50 -11.43 -9.85
CA LEU A 198 -8.44 -11.72 -8.77
C LEU A 198 -8.33 -13.17 -8.29
N ALA A 199 -8.13 -14.13 -9.19
CA ALA A 199 -7.90 -15.52 -8.83
C ALA A 199 -6.58 -15.69 -8.04
N ALA A 200 -5.49 -15.06 -8.49
CA ALA A 200 -4.22 -15.03 -7.80
C ALA A 200 -4.33 -14.39 -6.41
N ALA A 201 -5.04 -13.26 -6.31
CA ALA A 201 -5.29 -12.58 -5.03
C ALA A 201 -6.03 -13.46 -4.03
N ILE A 202 -7.07 -14.19 -4.46
CA ILE A 202 -7.80 -15.13 -3.61
C ILE A 202 -6.86 -16.26 -3.16
N SER A 203 -6.07 -16.84 -4.07
CA SER A 203 -5.09 -17.88 -3.75
C SER A 203 -4.08 -17.39 -2.73
N TYR A 204 -3.52 -16.20 -2.93
CA TYR A 204 -2.61 -15.57 -1.98
C TYR A 204 -3.21 -15.44 -0.58
N ILE A 205 -4.45 -14.93 -0.49
CA ILE A 205 -5.13 -14.77 0.82
C ILE A 205 -5.33 -16.13 1.50
N PHE A 206 -5.69 -17.18 0.74
CA PHE A 206 -5.86 -18.52 1.30
C PHE A 206 -4.55 -19.13 1.80
N GLU A 207 -3.46 -18.95 1.06
CA GLU A 207 -2.14 -19.46 1.38
C GLU A 207 -1.53 -18.75 2.60
N HIS A 208 -1.83 -17.46 2.78
CA HIS A 208 -1.32 -16.63 3.87
C HIS A 208 -2.36 -16.32 4.96
N ALA A 209 -3.46 -17.07 5.02
CA ALA A 209 -4.60 -16.75 5.90
C ALA A 209 -4.22 -16.61 7.38
N ASP A 210 -3.38 -17.49 7.88
CA ASP A 210 -2.89 -17.46 9.27
C ASP A 210 -2.02 -16.23 9.54
N GLU A 211 -1.15 -15.85 8.61
CA GLU A 211 -0.28 -14.68 8.69
C GLU A 211 -1.07 -13.37 8.62
N LEU A 212 -2.06 -13.33 7.73
CA LEU A 212 -2.97 -12.20 7.56
C LEU A 212 -4.01 -12.10 8.69
N GLY A 213 -4.17 -13.14 9.51
CA GLY A 213 -5.16 -13.19 10.58
C GLY A 213 -6.60 -13.20 10.06
N VAL A 214 -6.86 -13.89 8.94
CA VAL A 214 -8.20 -13.92 8.31
C VAL A 214 -8.77 -15.34 8.28
N SER A 215 -10.12 -15.44 8.34
CA SER A 215 -10.81 -16.70 8.09
C SER A 215 -11.11 -16.85 6.61
N THR A 216 -10.78 -18.01 6.04
CA THR A 216 -11.12 -18.38 4.66
C THR A 216 -12.56 -18.91 4.52
N GLU A 217 -13.27 -19.07 5.62
CA GLU A 217 -14.67 -19.47 5.59
C GLU A 217 -15.59 -18.27 5.34
N ASN A 218 -16.55 -18.45 4.44
CA ASN A 218 -17.58 -17.44 4.15
C ASN A 218 -17.04 -16.10 3.63
N TYR A 219 -15.96 -16.13 2.83
CA TYR A 219 -15.48 -14.92 2.16
C TYR A 219 -16.46 -14.44 1.08
N SER A 220 -16.33 -13.18 0.67
CA SER A 220 -17.18 -12.56 -0.34
C SER A 220 -16.39 -11.76 -1.36
N LEU A 221 -16.93 -11.70 -2.59
CA LEU A 221 -16.39 -10.90 -3.68
C LEU A 221 -17.34 -9.73 -3.95
N TRP A 222 -16.81 -8.53 -3.94
CA TRP A 222 -17.54 -7.29 -4.17
C TRP A 222 -16.95 -6.56 -5.38
N GLY A 223 -17.73 -5.68 -5.99
CA GLY A 223 -17.17 -4.82 -7.03
C GLY A 223 -18.21 -3.90 -7.66
N GLY A 224 -17.68 -2.83 -8.26
CA GLY A 224 -18.41 -1.88 -9.10
C GLY A 224 -18.07 -2.12 -10.58
N SER A 225 -18.98 -1.88 -11.52
CA SER A 225 -18.71 -1.86 -12.97
C SER A 225 -17.85 -3.05 -13.46
N ALA A 226 -16.62 -2.80 -13.94
CA ALA A 226 -15.67 -3.83 -14.35
C ALA A 226 -15.35 -4.78 -13.18
N GLY A 227 -15.15 -4.26 -11.97
CA GLY A 227 -14.92 -5.07 -10.77
C GLY A 227 -16.10 -5.99 -10.42
N ALA A 228 -17.34 -5.56 -10.66
CA ALA A 228 -18.51 -6.41 -10.50
C ALA A 228 -18.53 -7.58 -11.49
N ARG A 229 -18.02 -7.37 -12.73
CA ARG A 229 -17.86 -8.45 -13.73
C ARG A 229 -16.82 -9.46 -13.26
N MET A 230 -15.67 -9.00 -12.73
CA MET A 230 -14.65 -9.88 -12.15
C MET A 230 -15.23 -10.72 -11.02
N ALA A 231 -15.89 -10.10 -10.05
CA ALA A 231 -16.52 -10.78 -8.91
C ALA A 231 -17.57 -11.80 -9.37
N ALA A 232 -18.42 -11.43 -10.35
CA ALA A 232 -19.45 -12.32 -10.90
C ALA A 232 -18.84 -13.50 -11.65
N ASN A 233 -17.78 -13.26 -12.43
CA ASN A 233 -17.11 -14.32 -13.19
C ASN A 233 -16.48 -15.36 -12.26
N LEU A 234 -15.69 -14.94 -11.28
CA LEU A 234 -15.07 -15.86 -10.33
C LEU A 234 -16.12 -16.56 -9.44
N GLY A 235 -17.14 -15.84 -9.00
CA GLY A 235 -18.23 -16.42 -8.22
C GLY A 235 -19.08 -17.43 -8.98
N SER A 236 -19.18 -17.30 -10.31
CA SER A 236 -19.98 -18.19 -11.17
C SER A 236 -19.18 -19.36 -11.73
N TYR A 237 -17.92 -19.15 -12.10
CA TYR A 237 -17.13 -20.14 -12.83
C TYR A 237 -15.99 -20.74 -11.99
N GLY A 238 -15.69 -20.13 -10.84
CA GLY A 238 -14.57 -20.53 -9.98
C GLY A 238 -13.20 -20.10 -10.49
N PRO A 239 -12.17 -20.13 -9.61
CA PRO A 239 -10.82 -19.72 -9.95
C PRO A 239 -10.12 -20.65 -10.96
N GLN A 240 -10.60 -21.89 -11.13
CA GLN A 240 -10.01 -22.87 -12.06
C GLN A 240 -10.17 -22.50 -13.54
N ARG A 241 -10.98 -21.48 -13.83
CA ARG A 241 -11.12 -20.92 -15.18
C ARG A 241 -10.00 -19.95 -15.51
N TYR A 242 -9.41 -19.34 -14.55
CA TYR A 242 -8.41 -18.29 -14.59
C TYR A 242 -7.13 -18.72 -13.85
#